data_7774d012afb0ab4f8eafcacc506cf0ab
#
_entry.id   7774d012afb0ab4f8eafcacc506cf0ab
#
_cell.length_a   1.000
_cell.length_b   1.000
_cell.length_c   1.000
_cell.angle_alpha   90.00
_cell.angle_beta   90.00
_cell.angle_gamma   90.00
#
_symmetry.space_group_name_H-M   'P 1'
#
loop_
_entity.id
_entity.type
_entity.pdbx_description
1 polymer ?
#
loop_
_entity_poly.entity_id
_entity_poly.type
_entity_poly.pdbx_seq_one_letter_code
_entity_poly.pdbx_strand_id
1 'polypeptide(L)'
;MALHDARPPFAAIGGTVPPEFSALPTPCYLLDENALRRNAEILGGLAQRTGCRVLLAQKAFSNYDLYPLLAPHLAGTEASGLFEARLGAEEMPGEVHVFCAAYRADEMDELLRYADHIVFNSPAQLAKFGAKVKAAGKSVGLRINPECSTQDGHAIYDPCAPGSRLGTTRAAWDA
;
A
#
# COMPACT_ATOMS: atom_id res chain seq x y z
N MET A 1 11.56 16.25 19.17
CA MET A 1 11.51 17.11 17.98
C MET A 1 10.11 17.01 17.43
N ALA A 2 9.33 18.08 17.54
CA ALA A 2 7.89 18.05 17.32
C ALA A 2 7.55 17.84 15.85
N LEU A 3 6.72 16.81 15.58
CA LEU A 3 6.13 16.51 14.28
C LEU A 3 5.04 17.53 13.85
N HIS A 4 5.06 18.74 14.38
CA HIS A 4 3.92 19.65 14.34
C HIS A 4 3.94 20.73 13.27
N ASP A 5 4.93 20.77 12.36
CA ASP A 5 5.00 21.85 11.36
C ASP A 5 4.77 21.44 9.91
N ALA A 6 4.30 20.22 9.66
CA ALA A 6 3.87 19.83 8.32
C ALA A 6 2.35 20.03 8.16
N ARG A 7 1.85 21.26 8.37
CA ARG A 7 0.51 21.57 7.85
C ARG A 7 0.59 21.51 6.34
N PRO A 8 -0.35 20.81 5.66
CA PRO A 8 -0.43 20.87 4.21
C PRO A 8 -0.56 22.35 3.81
N PRO A 9 0.08 22.79 2.73
CA PRO A 9 0.00 24.18 2.25
C PRO A 9 -1.44 24.59 1.88
N PHE A 10 -2.34 23.61 1.76
CA PHE A 10 -3.76 23.82 1.51
C PHE A 10 -4.56 23.47 2.75
N ALA A 11 -5.43 24.38 3.17
CA ALA A 11 -6.40 24.09 4.20
C ALA A 11 -7.22 22.85 3.80
N ALA A 12 -7.54 22.02 4.78
CA ALA A 12 -8.48 20.93 4.62
C ALA A 12 -9.82 21.42 4.01
N ILE A 13 -10.61 20.48 3.57
CA ILE A 13 -11.95 20.65 2.95
C ILE A 13 -12.64 21.96 3.37
N GLY A 14 -12.86 22.84 2.40
CA GLY A 14 -13.45 24.18 2.63
C GLY A 14 -12.44 25.33 2.72
N GLY A 15 -11.15 25.06 2.59
CA GLY A 15 -10.12 26.10 2.50
C GLY A 15 -10.16 26.89 1.20
N THR A 16 -9.72 28.13 1.28
CA THR A 16 -9.57 28.99 0.10
C THR A 16 -8.42 28.49 -0.76
N VAL A 17 -8.65 28.31 -2.06
CA VAL A 17 -7.58 28.02 -3.01
C VAL A 17 -6.61 29.20 -3.00
N PRO A 18 -5.29 28.99 -2.84
CA PRO A 18 -4.32 30.06 -2.92
C PRO A 18 -4.44 30.83 -4.24
N PRO A 19 -4.29 32.17 -4.23
CA PRO A 19 -4.53 33.02 -5.40
C PRO A 19 -3.73 32.61 -6.64
N GLU A 20 -2.51 32.07 -6.46
CA GLU A 20 -1.64 31.58 -7.53
C GLU A 20 -2.23 30.42 -8.33
N PHE A 21 -3.18 29.68 -7.77
CA PHE A 21 -3.86 28.57 -8.45
C PHE A 21 -5.24 28.92 -8.99
N SER A 22 -5.70 30.17 -8.78
CA SER A 22 -7.05 30.62 -9.21
C SER A 22 -7.27 30.57 -10.73
N ALA A 23 -6.18 30.59 -11.51
CA ALA A 23 -6.21 30.52 -12.98
C ALA A 23 -6.20 29.08 -13.52
N LEU A 24 -6.07 28.04 -12.66
CA LEU A 24 -6.09 26.67 -13.13
C LEU A 24 -7.48 26.24 -13.57
N PRO A 25 -7.58 25.47 -14.67
CA PRO A 25 -8.85 24.90 -15.07
C PRO A 25 -9.39 23.94 -14.01
N THR A 26 -10.68 24.06 -13.68
CA THR A 26 -11.35 23.21 -12.69
C THR A 26 -12.44 22.37 -13.34
N PRO A 27 -12.72 21.16 -12.82
CA PRO A 27 -12.10 20.50 -11.65
C PRO A 27 -10.70 19.96 -11.98
N CYS A 28 -9.76 20.08 -11.03
CA CYS A 28 -8.40 19.51 -11.16
C CYS A 28 -7.88 18.99 -9.82
N TYR A 29 -6.94 18.05 -9.87
CA TYR A 29 -6.12 17.67 -8.73
C TYR A 29 -4.82 18.45 -8.77
N LEU A 30 -4.45 19.03 -7.64
CA LEU A 30 -3.18 19.73 -7.47
C LEU A 30 -2.30 18.94 -6.51
N LEU A 31 -1.09 18.59 -6.96
CA LEU A 31 -0.10 17.87 -6.18
C LEU A 31 1.06 18.81 -5.80
N ASP A 32 1.36 18.90 -4.52
CA ASP A 32 2.51 19.65 -4.00
C ASP A 32 3.71 18.70 -3.91
N GLU A 33 4.59 18.76 -4.90
CA GLU A 33 5.82 17.95 -4.93
C GLU A 33 6.75 18.22 -3.75
N ASN A 34 6.80 19.44 -3.22
CA ASN A 34 7.64 19.75 -2.07
C ASN A 34 7.09 19.10 -0.80
N ALA A 35 5.77 19.08 -0.63
CA ALA A 35 5.14 18.36 0.48
C ALA A 35 5.35 16.85 0.35
N LEU A 36 5.20 16.30 -0.85
CA LEU A 36 5.41 14.89 -1.13
C LEU A 36 6.88 14.48 -0.84
N ARG A 37 7.84 15.28 -1.28
CA ARG A 37 9.27 15.06 -1.01
C ARG A 37 9.57 15.06 0.49
N ARG A 38 9.11 16.07 1.23
CA ARG A 38 9.30 16.12 2.69
C ARG A 38 8.73 14.89 3.39
N ASN A 39 7.55 14.43 2.99
CA ASN A 39 6.94 13.24 3.56
C ASN A 39 7.76 11.98 3.24
N ALA A 40 8.26 11.84 2.01
CA ALA A 40 9.12 10.74 1.60
C ALA A 40 10.44 10.72 2.38
N GLU A 41 11.07 11.89 2.59
CA GLU A 41 12.29 12.06 3.39
C GLU A 41 12.08 11.62 4.85
N ILE A 42 10.93 11.96 5.47
CA ILE A 42 10.58 11.53 6.82
C ILE A 42 10.49 9.99 6.89
N LEU A 43 9.81 9.37 5.93
CA LEU A 43 9.65 7.92 5.86
C LEU A 43 10.99 7.22 5.60
N GLY A 44 11.80 7.72 4.67
CA GLY A 44 13.14 7.22 4.40
C GLY A 44 14.07 7.35 5.62
N GLY A 45 14.01 8.47 6.34
CA GLY A 45 14.74 8.67 7.58
C GLY A 45 14.30 7.71 8.69
N LEU A 46 13.01 7.38 8.76
CA LEU A 46 12.52 6.35 9.68
C LEU A 46 13.08 4.97 9.31
N ALA A 47 13.00 4.60 8.04
CA ALA A 47 13.52 3.33 7.53
C ALA A 47 15.01 3.16 7.86
N GLN A 48 15.83 4.20 7.64
CA GLN A 48 17.26 4.18 7.97
C GLN A 48 17.54 3.98 9.47
N ARG A 49 16.79 4.63 10.34
CA ARG A 49 16.99 4.54 11.80
C ARG A 49 16.53 3.23 12.40
N THR A 50 15.53 2.60 11.82
CA THR A 50 14.89 1.40 12.40
C THR A 50 15.24 0.12 11.66
N GLY A 51 15.78 0.21 10.45
CA GLY A 51 15.98 -0.92 9.56
C GLY A 51 14.68 -1.46 8.93
N CYS A 52 13.54 -0.79 9.11
CA CYS A 52 12.29 -1.20 8.49
C CYS A 52 12.27 -0.86 7.00
N ARG A 53 11.44 -1.55 6.25
CA ARG A 53 11.18 -1.29 4.83
C ARG A 53 9.83 -0.63 4.69
N VAL A 54 9.80 0.56 4.13
CA VAL A 54 8.56 1.31 3.89
C VAL A 54 8.19 1.15 2.42
N LEU A 55 6.95 0.76 2.15
CA LEU A 55 6.41 0.56 0.81
C LEU A 55 5.35 1.61 0.49
N LEU A 56 5.24 1.96 -0.79
CA LEU A 56 4.15 2.79 -1.30
C LEU A 56 2.89 1.93 -1.50
N ALA A 57 1.84 2.19 -0.73
CA ALA A 57 0.53 1.59 -0.97
C ALA A 57 -0.14 2.24 -2.18
N GLN A 58 -0.14 1.58 -3.33
CA GLN A 58 -0.59 2.16 -4.60
C GLN A 58 -2.08 2.50 -4.60
N LYS A 59 -2.91 1.76 -3.87
CA LYS A 59 -4.33 2.10 -3.66
C LYS A 59 -4.56 3.48 -3.03
N ALA A 60 -3.56 4.02 -2.30
CA ALA A 60 -3.62 5.35 -1.71
C ALA A 60 -3.00 6.41 -2.62
N PHE A 61 -2.00 6.04 -3.41
CA PHE A 61 -1.32 6.95 -4.33
C PHE A 61 -0.69 6.17 -5.49
N SER A 62 -1.21 6.36 -6.70
CA SER A 62 -0.76 5.67 -7.92
C SER A 62 -0.42 6.63 -9.07
N ASN A 63 -0.10 7.89 -8.76
CA ASN A 63 0.42 8.82 -9.76
C ASN A 63 1.89 8.48 -10.05
N TYR A 64 2.11 7.62 -11.04
CA TYR A 64 3.42 7.07 -11.37
C TYR A 64 4.42 8.11 -11.90
N ASP A 65 3.97 9.23 -12.45
CA ASP A 65 4.85 10.34 -12.85
C ASP A 65 5.69 10.88 -11.66
N LEU A 66 5.18 10.68 -10.44
CA LEU A 66 5.85 11.10 -9.20
C LEU A 66 6.62 9.97 -8.49
N TYR A 67 6.60 8.75 -9.01
CA TYR A 67 7.36 7.62 -8.43
C TYR A 67 8.87 7.88 -8.38
N PRO A 68 9.50 8.50 -9.40
CA PRO A 68 10.92 8.85 -9.31
C PRO A 68 11.29 9.73 -8.11
N LEU A 69 10.35 10.53 -7.62
CA LEU A 69 10.53 11.38 -6.43
C LEU A 69 10.47 10.55 -5.12
N LEU A 70 9.71 9.45 -5.12
CA LEU A 70 9.51 8.58 -3.96
C LEU A 70 10.55 7.46 -3.86
N ALA A 71 11.00 6.95 -5.00
CA ALA A 71 11.89 5.80 -5.11
C ALA A 71 13.19 5.89 -4.26
N PRO A 72 13.86 7.04 -4.10
CA PRO A 72 15.04 7.13 -3.25
C PRO A 72 14.78 6.90 -1.76
N HIS A 73 13.53 6.97 -1.32
CA HIS A 73 13.12 6.96 0.09
C HIS A 73 12.36 5.70 0.49
N LEU A 74 11.79 4.98 -0.47
CA LEU A 74 10.92 3.83 -0.23
C LEU A 74 11.55 2.54 -0.77
N ALA A 75 11.21 1.40 -0.17
CA ALA A 75 11.77 0.11 -0.54
C ALA A 75 11.06 -0.55 -1.75
N GLY A 76 9.97 0.03 -2.21
CA GLY A 76 9.15 -0.48 -3.31
C GLY A 76 7.68 -0.17 -3.12
N THR A 77 6.81 -1.00 -3.67
CA THR A 77 5.35 -0.81 -3.70
C THR A 77 4.59 -1.93 -3.00
N GLU A 78 3.38 -1.60 -2.51
CA GLU A 78 2.34 -2.56 -2.12
C GLU A 78 1.17 -2.46 -3.08
N ALA A 79 0.78 -3.58 -3.64
CA ALA A 79 -0.25 -3.74 -4.65
C ALA A 79 -1.45 -4.53 -4.12
N SER A 80 -2.66 -4.11 -4.48
CA SER A 80 -3.90 -4.80 -4.13
C SER A 80 -4.36 -5.79 -5.20
N GLY A 81 -3.62 -5.94 -6.30
CA GLY A 81 -3.92 -6.85 -7.40
C GLY A 81 -2.94 -6.73 -8.56
N LEU A 82 -3.25 -7.45 -9.66
CA LEU A 82 -2.36 -7.59 -10.80
C LEU A 82 -1.94 -6.27 -11.44
N PHE A 83 -2.87 -5.36 -11.68
CA PHE A 83 -2.57 -4.10 -12.38
C PHE A 83 -1.69 -3.17 -11.56
N GLU A 84 -1.90 -3.09 -10.25
CA GLU A 84 -1.02 -2.34 -9.36
C GLU A 84 0.36 -3.02 -9.24
N ALA A 85 0.43 -4.36 -9.20
CA ALA A 85 1.70 -5.09 -9.17
C ALA A 85 2.52 -4.81 -10.44
N ARG A 86 1.88 -4.81 -11.60
CA ARG A 86 2.50 -4.46 -12.86
C ARG A 86 2.98 -3.01 -12.86
N LEU A 87 2.13 -2.07 -12.45
CA LEU A 87 2.49 -0.65 -12.35
C LEU A 87 3.71 -0.45 -11.43
N GLY A 88 3.72 -1.11 -10.26
CA GLY A 88 4.85 -1.03 -9.34
C GLY A 88 6.13 -1.58 -9.97
N ALA A 89 6.08 -2.73 -10.63
CA ALA A 89 7.24 -3.34 -11.25
C ALA A 89 7.79 -2.55 -12.45
N GLU A 90 6.91 -1.89 -13.21
CA GLU A 90 7.30 -1.13 -14.41
C GLU A 90 7.79 0.27 -14.08
N GLU A 91 7.23 0.94 -13.03
CA GLU A 91 7.43 2.37 -12.81
C GLU A 91 8.20 2.71 -11.52
N MET A 92 8.35 1.76 -10.59
CA MET A 92 9.03 2.02 -9.31
C MET A 92 10.14 1.00 -9.02
N PRO A 93 11.40 1.43 -8.86
CA PRO A 93 12.47 0.56 -8.39
C PRO A 93 12.16 -0.02 -7.00
N GLY A 94 12.58 -1.27 -6.77
CA GLY A 94 12.44 -1.92 -5.47
C GLY A 94 11.54 -3.15 -5.52
N GLU A 95 11.05 -3.56 -4.37
CA GLU A 95 10.22 -4.76 -4.24
C GLU A 95 8.75 -4.47 -4.54
N VAL A 96 8.07 -5.46 -5.10
CA VAL A 96 6.62 -5.46 -5.28
C VAL A 96 6.00 -6.46 -4.32
N HIS A 97 5.31 -5.95 -3.31
CA HIS A 97 4.52 -6.73 -2.37
C HIS A 97 3.06 -6.74 -2.82
N VAL A 98 2.41 -7.88 -2.73
CA VAL A 98 1.01 -8.00 -3.13
C VAL A 98 0.18 -8.62 -2.03
N PHE A 99 -0.89 -7.92 -1.65
CA PHE A 99 -1.95 -8.46 -0.83
C PHE A 99 -3.30 -8.27 -1.52
N CYS A 100 -3.99 -9.36 -1.81
CA CYS A 100 -5.34 -9.36 -2.33
C CYS A 100 -6.25 -10.21 -1.46
N ALA A 101 -7.46 -9.71 -1.13
CA ALA A 101 -8.42 -10.48 -0.35
C ALA A 101 -8.87 -11.76 -1.06
N ALA A 102 -8.86 -11.76 -2.41
CA ALA A 102 -9.21 -12.93 -3.23
C ALA A 102 -8.38 -12.95 -4.51
N TYR A 103 -7.45 -13.90 -4.62
CA TYR A 103 -6.65 -14.10 -5.82
C TYR A 103 -7.41 -14.90 -6.87
N ARG A 104 -7.34 -14.46 -8.11
CA ARG A 104 -7.86 -15.18 -9.26
C ARG A 104 -6.84 -16.19 -9.76
N ALA A 105 -7.29 -17.40 -10.11
CA ALA A 105 -6.40 -18.46 -10.57
C ALA A 105 -5.81 -18.18 -11.97
N ASP A 106 -6.58 -17.51 -12.80
CA ASP A 106 -6.20 -17.12 -14.17
C ASP A 106 -5.20 -15.95 -14.23
N GLU A 107 -5.09 -15.16 -13.14
CA GLU A 107 -4.14 -14.05 -13.04
C GLU A 107 -2.82 -14.42 -12.33
N MET A 108 -2.77 -15.56 -11.63
CA MET A 108 -1.64 -15.89 -10.77
C MET A 108 -0.31 -16.01 -11.51
N ASP A 109 -0.31 -16.59 -12.71
CA ASP A 109 0.92 -16.74 -13.49
C ASP A 109 1.48 -15.40 -13.96
N GLU A 110 0.62 -14.49 -14.32
CA GLU A 110 1.02 -13.13 -14.69
C GLU A 110 1.47 -12.35 -13.47
N LEU A 111 0.75 -12.43 -12.36
CA LEU A 111 1.10 -11.78 -11.09
C LEU A 111 2.50 -12.17 -10.61
N LEU A 112 2.88 -13.44 -10.75
CA LEU A 112 4.21 -13.95 -10.36
C LEU A 112 5.38 -13.36 -11.16
N ARG A 113 5.11 -12.74 -12.32
CA ARG A 113 6.14 -12.04 -13.10
C ARG A 113 6.55 -10.72 -12.45
N TYR A 114 5.65 -10.10 -11.72
CA TYR A 114 5.83 -8.77 -11.14
C TYR A 114 6.09 -8.79 -9.63
N ALA A 115 5.42 -9.69 -8.91
CA ALA A 115 5.47 -9.74 -7.45
C ALA A 115 6.75 -10.41 -6.93
N ASP A 116 7.31 -9.87 -5.84
CA ASP A 116 8.39 -10.48 -5.05
C ASP A 116 7.85 -11.16 -3.79
N HIS A 117 6.80 -10.59 -3.22
CA HIS A 117 6.15 -11.08 -2.00
C HIS A 117 4.64 -11.17 -2.22
N ILE A 118 4.05 -12.34 -1.93
CA ILE A 118 2.61 -12.55 -2.01
C ILE A 118 2.07 -12.92 -0.64
N VAL A 119 1.12 -12.12 -0.16
CA VAL A 119 0.44 -12.33 1.12
C VAL A 119 -0.97 -12.85 0.86
N PHE A 120 -1.25 -14.06 1.31
CA PHE A 120 -2.57 -14.67 1.21
C PHE A 120 -3.50 -14.22 2.33
N ASN A 121 -4.77 -14.18 2.03
CA ASN A 121 -5.80 -13.75 2.97
C ASN A 121 -6.32 -14.90 3.86
N SER A 122 -6.13 -16.15 3.45
CA SER A 122 -6.63 -17.32 4.17
C SER A 122 -5.75 -18.56 3.97
N PRO A 123 -5.81 -19.54 4.90
CA PRO A 123 -5.14 -20.84 4.73
C PRO A 123 -5.54 -21.56 3.44
N ALA A 124 -6.80 -21.44 3.03
CA ALA A 124 -7.29 -22.04 1.79
C ALA A 124 -6.60 -21.46 0.54
N GLN A 125 -6.37 -20.14 0.50
CA GLN A 125 -5.60 -19.52 -0.58
C GLN A 125 -4.14 -19.95 -0.54
N LEU A 126 -3.54 -20.02 0.65
CA LEU A 126 -2.18 -20.50 0.84
C LEU A 126 -2.04 -21.95 0.37
N ALA A 127 -2.97 -22.82 0.72
CA ALA A 127 -2.99 -24.22 0.25
C ALA A 127 -3.11 -24.31 -1.28
N LYS A 128 -3.95 -23.45 -1.88
CA LYS A 128 -4.21 -23.45 -3.33
C LYS A 128 -3.03 -22.94 -4.14
N PHE A 129 -2.35 -21.89 -3.69
CA PHE A 129 -1.37 -21.17 -4.50
C PHE A 129 0.06 -21.18 -3.93
N GLY A 130 0.24 -21.51 -2.65
CA GLY A 130 1.51 -21.35 -1.95
C GLY A 130 2.64 -22.15 -2.58
N ALA A 131 2.39 -23.39 -3.00
CA ALA A 131 3.40 -24.22 -3.67
C ALA A 131 3.86 -23.59 -4.99
N LYS A 132 2.93 -23.01 -5.77
CA LYS A 132 3.21 -22.34 -7.05
C LYS A 132 4.07 -21.09 -6.83
N VAL A 133 3.73 -20.27 -5.83
CA VAL A 133 4.48 -19.05 -5.46
C VAL A 133 5.90 -19.41 -5.02
N LYS A 134 6.06 -20.43 -4.18
CA LYS A 134 7.37 -20.91 -3.74
C LYS A 134 8.20 -21.47 -4.88
N ALA A 135 7.60 -22.24 -5.80
CA ALA A 135 8.27 -22.77 -6.99
C ALA A 135 8.78 -21.66 -7.91
N ALA A 136 8.10 -20.50 -7.93
CA ALA A 136 8.54 -19.30 -8.63
C ALA A 136 9.65 -18.52 -7.87
N GLY A 137 10.11 -19.01 -6.73
CA GLY A 137 11.16 -18.37 -5.90
C GLY A 137 10.67 -17.13 -5.15
N LYS A 138 9.36 -16.94 -5.03
CA LYS A 138 8.78 -15.76 -4.39
C LYS A 138 8.48 -16.00 -2.91
N SER A 139 8.48 -14.92 -2.13
CA SER A 139 8.13 -14.97 -0.71
C SER A 139 6.62 -15.13 -0.51
N VAL A 140 6.26 -15.89 0.52
CA VAL A 140 4.87 -16.20 0.87
C VAL A 140 4.57 -15.70 2.27
N GLY A 141 3.48 -14.96 2.43
CA GLY A 141 2.93 -14.51 3.70
C GLY A 141 1.47 -14.93 3.89
N LEU A 142 0.98 -14.84 5.12
CA LEU A 142 -0.42 -14.98 5.47
C LEU A 142 -0.85 -13.79 6.31
N ARG A 143 -1.93 -13.13 5.91
CA ARG A 143 -2.52 -12.05 6.69
C ARG A 143 -3.30 -12.61 7.87
N ILE A 144 -2.95 -12.17 9.07
CA ILE A 144 -3.67 -12.50 10.30
C ILE A 144 -4.63 -11.37 10.64
N ASN A 145 -5.86 -11.71 11.02
CA ASN A 145 -6.79 -10.82 11.69
C ASN A 145 -6.70 -11.09 13.19
N PRO A 146 -6.13 -10.17 13.99
CA PRO A 146 -5.97 -10.38 15.43
C PRO A 146 -7.28 -10.21 16.21
N GLU A 147 -8.38 -9.85 15.54
CA GLU A 147 -9.70 -9.56 16.16
C GLU A 147 -9.58 -8.48 17.26
N CYS A 148 -8.59 -7.61 17.12
CA CYS A 148 -8.31 -6.49 18.02
C CYS A 148 -8.09 -5.24 17.18
N SER A 149 -8.98 -4.26 17.32
CA SER A 149 -8.89 -2.99 16.62
C SER A 149 -8.22 -1.93 17.50
N THR A 150 -7.40 -1.10 16.85
CA THR A 150 -6.84 0.12 17.44
C THR A 150 -7.48 1.38 16.85
N GLN A 151 -8.58 1.23 16.10
CA GLN A 151 -9.28 2.34 15.45
C GLN A 151 -10.46 2.83 16.29
N ASP A 152 -10.54 4.14 16.46
CA ASP A 152 -11.68 4.84 17.10
C ASP A 152 -12.69 5.32 16.03
N GLY A 153 -12.96 4.53 15.00
CA GLY A 153 -13.79 4.89 13.86
C GLY A 153 -15.04 4.03 13.69
N HIS A 154 -15.74 4.22 12.57
CA HIS A 154 -16.90 3.40 12.22
C HIS A 154 -16.49 1.95 11.96
N ALA A 155 -17.18 1.01 12.59
CA ALA A 155 -16.93 -0.43 12.48
C ALA A 155 -16.89 -0.95 11.01
N ILE A 156 -17.61 -0.30 10.09
CA ILE A 156 -17.63 -0.67 8.67
C ILE A 156 -16.26 -0.52 7.99
N TYR A 157 -15.38 0.34 8.50
CA TYR A 157 -14.03 0.55 7.98
C TYR A 157 -12.96 -0.18 8.79
N ASP A 158 -13.34 -0.83 9.89
CA ASP A 158 -12.41 -1.55 10.75
C ASP A 158 -12.08 -2.92 10.14
N PRO A 159 -10.83 -3.16 9.74
CA PRO A 159 -10.42 -4.45 9.18
C PRO A 159 -10.47 -5.60 10.18
N CYS A 160 -10.57 -5.31 11.49
CA CYS A 160 -10.63 -6.28 12.57
C CYS A 160 -12.05 -6.48 13.13
N ALA A 161 -13.05 -5.75 12.61
CA ALA A 161 -14.45 -5.90 13.05
C ALA A 161 -15.00 -7.30 12.77
N PRO A 162 -15.97 -7.77 13.56
CA PRO A 162 -16.67 -9.00 13.27
C PRO A 162 -17.25 -9.02 11.86
N GLY A 163 -17.02 -10.10 11.12
CA GLY A 163 -17.45 -10.23 9.72
C GLY A 163 -16.53 -9.56 8.70
N SER A 164 -15.39 -9.01 9.11
CA SER A 164 -14.37 -8.52 8.18
C SER A 164 -13.90 -9.64 7.24
N ARG A 165 -13.77 -9.32 5.95
CA ARG A 165 -13.22 -10.24 4.95
C ARG A 165 -11.69 -10.28 4.94
N LEU A 166 -11.02 -9.49 5.78
CA LEU A 166 -9.58 -9.28 5.71
C LEU A 166 -8.84 -10.07 6.80
N GLY A 167 -7.96 -10.95 6.36
CA GLY A 167 -7.10 -11.74 7.22
C GLY A 167 -7.75 -12.98 7.79
N THR A 168 -6.91 -13.86 8.31
CA THR A 168 -7.29 -15.12 8.95
C THR A 168 -7.49 -14.91 10.44
N THR A 169 -8.66 -15.18 10.96
CA THR A 169 -8.93 -15.19 12.40
C THR A 169 -8.36 -16.46 13.04
N ARG A 170 -8.24 -16.50 14.37
CA ARG A 170 -7.81 -17.69 15.09
C ARG A 170 -8.71 -18.89 14.78
N ALA A 171 -10.02 -18.70 14.81
CA ALA A 171 -10.98 -19.76 14.52
C ALA A 171 -10.85 -20.31 13.10
N ALA A 172 -10.59 -19.45 12.11
CA ALA A 172 -10.37 -19.86 10.73
C ALA A 172 -8.99 -20.51 10.48
N TRP A 173 -8.05 -20.33 11.40
CA TRP A 173 -6.77 -21.03 11.36
C TRP A 173 -6.87 -22.46 11.90
N ASP A 174 -7.63 -22.64 12.95
CA ASP A 174 -7.78 -23.93 13.65
C ASP A 174 -8.81 -24.87 12.97
N ALA A 175 -9.56 -24.39 11.95
CA ALA A 175 -10.54 -25.15 11.18
C ALA A 175 -9.94 -25.86 9.96
#